data_12d2fb20fb7a193ebbda76f8d4b54b64
#
_entry.id   12d2fb20fb7a193ebbda76f8d4b54b64
#
_cell.length_a   1.000
_cell.length_b   1.000
_cell.length_c   1.000
_cell.angle_alpha   90.00
_cell.angle_beta   90.00
_cell.angle_gamma   90.00
#
_symmetry.space_group_name_H-M   'P 1'
#
loop_
_entity.id
_entity.type
_entity.pdbx_description
1 polymer ?
#
loop_
_entity_poly.entity_id
_entity_poly.type
_entity_poly.pdbx_seq_one_letter_code
_entity_poly.pdbx_strand_id
1 'polypeptide(L)'
;MRFRDFLDDFLDLAPRDENGNIQLSSKAGVTIAAPNTLDVEELAIFSVIDLIASAASLCEFRTYQNDTRTRAKDWYAWNVEPNQNQNGTEFKRLLFARLLRYNEALVFQRRDGSLYLADTFARNTYAFRPCTYTGVSTNGLALSYTLLEDQVYYFRLAN
;
A
#
# COMPACT_ATOMS: atom_id res chain seq x y z
N MET A 1 -10.01 23.05 -5.98
CA MET A 1 -10.88 22.36 -5.02
C MET A 1 -10.01 21.35 -4.30
N ARG A 2 -9.81 21.48 -3.00
CA ARG A 2 -9.05 20.49 -2.23
C ARG A 2 -9.95 19.29 -1.96
N PHE A 3 -9.40 18.10 -1.90
CA PHE A 3 -10.16 16.87 -1.60
C PHE A 3 -10.96 16.98 -0.29
N ARG A 4 -10.43 17.71 0.67
CA ARG A 4 -11.10 18.00 1.94
C ARG A 4 -12.37 18.84 1.77
N ASP A 5 -12.33 19.88 0.93
CA ASP A 5 -13.50 20.74 0.65
C ASP A 5 -14.63 19.93 -0.01
N PHE A 6 -14.27 18.97 -0.87
CA PHE A 6 -15.23 18.03 -1.49
C PHE A 6 -15.84 17.07 -0.45
N LEU A 7 -15.03 16.57 0.49
CA LEU A 7 -15.53 15.69 1.55
C LEU A 7 -16.45 16.44 2.52
N ASP A 8 -16.10 17.66 2.89
CA ASP A 8 -16.93 18.49 3.77
C ASP A 8 -18.29 18.78 3.12
N ASP A 9 -18.33 19.15 1.84
CA ASP A 9 -19.56 19.34 1.07
C ASP A 9 -20.39 18.04 0.97
N PHE A 10 -19.73 16.89 0.77
CA PHE A 10 -20.39 15.57 0.69
C PHE A 10 -20.98 15.14 2.04
N LEU A 11 -20.27 15.39 3.13
CA LEU A 11 -20.69 15.02 4.48
C LEU A 11 -21.83 15.90 4.99
N ASP A 12 -21.88 17.17 4.58
CA ASP A 12 -23.00 18.07 4.91
C ASP A 12 -24.28 17.69 4.18
N LEU A 13 -24.19 17.04 3.02
CA LEU A 13 -25.34 16.54 2.24
C LEU A 13 -25.77 15.12 2.66
N ALA A 14 -24.98 14.41 3.48
CA ALA A 14 -25.31 13.05 3.90
C ALA A 14 -26.50 13.01 4.87
N PRO A 15 -27.43 12.07 4.69
CA PRO A 15 -28.57 11.93 5.61
C PRO A 15 -28.09 11.56 7.01
N ARG A 16 -28.71 12.19 8.02
CA ARG A 16 -28.40 11.95 9.44
C ARG A 16 -29.58 11.26 10.13
N ASP A 17 -29.30 10.44 11.10
CA ASP A 17 -30.33 9.84 11.98
C ASP A 17 -30.80 10.85 13.05
N GLU A 18 -31.78 10.45 13.86
CA GLU A 18 -32.34 11.26 14.96
C GLU A 18 -31.28 11.64 16.03
N ASN A 19 -30.15 10.93 16.08
CA ASN A 19 -29.03 11.18 17.00
C ASN A 19 -27.92 12.00 16.33
N GLY A 20 -28.10 12.42 15.08
CA GLY A 20 -27.13 13.23 14.34
C GLY A 20 -26.00 12.44 13.68
N ASN A 21 -26.04 11.11 13.71
CA ASN A 21 -25.03 10.26 13.07
C ASN A 21 -25.25 10.22 11.55
N ILE A 22 -24.15 10.26 10.79
CA ILE A 22 -24.20 10.19 9.32
C ILE A 22 -24.56 8.76 8.90
N GLN A 23 -25.57 8.63 8.04
CA GLN A 23 -25.99 7.36 7.47
C GLN A 23 -25.45 7.20 6.05
N LEU A 24 -24.52 6.25 5.88
CA LEU A 24 -24.03 5.82 4.56
C LEU A 24 -24.77 4.55 4.15
N SER A 25 -25.56 4.64 3.10
CA SER A 25 -26.31 3.51 2.54
C SER A 25 -25.63 3.03 1.25
N SER A 26 -25.29 1.75 1.18
CA SER A 26 -24.83 1.12 -0.07
C SER A 26 -26.03 0.54 -0.85
N LYS A 27 -25.86 0.36 -2.19
CA LYS A 27 -26.83 -0.37 -3.03
C LYS A 27 -27.09 -1.81 -2.56
N ALA A 28 -26.24 -2.36 -1.70
CA ALA A 28 -26.41 -3.69 -1.10
C ALA A 28 -27.25 -3.70 0.17
N GLY A 29 -27.86 -2.55 0.56
CA GLY A 29 -28.72 -2.45 1.74
C GLY A 29 -27.99 -2.44 3.07
N VAL A 30 -26.67 -2.27 3.07
CA VAL A 30 -25.88 -2.13 4.29
C VAL A 30 -25.88 -0.65 4.69
N THR A 31 -26.43 -0.34 5.84
CA THR A 31 -26.39 1.00 6.44
C THR A 31 -25.29 1.02 7.51
N ILE A 32 -24.32 1.89 7.35
CA ILE A 32 -23.27 2.12 8.36
C ILE A 32 -23.62 3.44 9.06
N ALA A 33 -23.86 3.39 10.36
CA ALA A 33 -23.99 4.57 11.20
C ALA A 33 -22.60 4.92 11.77
N ALA A 34 -22.06 6.07 11.38
CA ALA A 34 -20.80 6.55 11.93
C ALA A 34 -21.07 7.58 13.03
N PRO A 35 -20.52 7.41 14.24
CA PRO A 35 -20.82 8.25 15.39
C PRO A 35 -20.23 9.67 15.28
N ASN A 36 -19.27 9.90 14.38
CA ASN A 36 -18.70 11.23 14.17
C ASN A 36 -18.16 11.41 12.74
N THR A 37 -17.92 12.65 12.34
CA THR A 37 -17.42 13.02 10.99
C THR A 37 -16.01 12.50 10.72
N LEU A 38 -15.15 12.38 11.75
CA LEU A 38 -13.77 11.89 11.59
C LEU A 38 -13.74 10.42 11.15
N ASP A 39 -14.63 9.59 11.70
CA ASP A 39 -14.72 8.17 11.32
C ASP A 39 -15.19 8.01 9.86
N VAL A 40 -16.07 8.90 9.38
CA VAL A 40 -16.53 8.91 8.00
C VAL A 40 -15.43 9.37 7.04
N GLU A 41 -14.68 10.39 7.38
CA GLU A 41 -13.52 10.84 6.60
C GLU A 41 -12.48 9.72 6.46
N GLU A 42 -12.16 9.06 7.56
CA GLU A 42 -11.20 7.95 7.56
C GLU A 42 -11.70 6.80 6.69
N LEU A 43 -12.97 6.42 6.82
CA LEU A 43 -13.58 5.39 6.01
C LEU A 43 -13.57 5.75 4.52
N ALA A 44 -13.86 6.99 4.16
CA ALA A 44 -13.83 7.47 2.78
C ALA A 44 -12.41 7.38 2.20
N ILE A 45 -11.40 7.83 2.95
CA ILE A 45 -9.98 7.74 2.56
C ILE A 45 -9.57 6.29 2.34
N PHE A 46 -9.90 5.39 3.27
CA PHE A 46 -9.61 3.97 3.12
C PHE A 46 -10.27 3.35 1.89
N SER A 47 -11.52 3.71 1.62
CA SER A 47 -12.26 3.22 0.46
C SER A 47 -11.62 3.65 -0.86
N VAL A 48 -11.16 4.89 -0.94
CA VAL A 48 -10.46 5.41 -2.12
C VAL A 48 -9.11 4.73 -2.30
N ILE A 49 -8.34 4.58 -1.22
CA ILE A 49 -7.04 3.89 -1.25
C ILE A 49 -7.24 2.44 -1.74
N ASP A 50 -8.23 1.73 -1.19
CA ASP A 50 -8.48 0.34 -1.58
C ASP A 50 -8.94 0.21 -3.04
N LEU A 51 -9.76 1.13 -3.52
CA LEU A 51 -10.18 1.17 -4.92
C LEU A 51 -8.98 1.35 -5.87
N ILE A 52 -8.12 2.34 -5.58
CA ILE A 52 -6.93 2.62 -6.39
C ILE A 52 -5.94 1.44 -6.31
N ALA A 53 -5.68 0.93 -5.12
CA ALA A 53 -4.77 -0.20 -4.91
C ALA A 53 -5.27 -1.47 -5.62
N SER A 54 -6.58 -1.74 -5.59
CA SER A 54 -7.20 -2.85 -6.29
C SER A 54 -7.06 -2.72 -7.80
N ALA A 55 -7.31 -1.55 -8.36
CA ALA A 55 -7.12 -1.29 -9.79
C ALA A 55 -5.63 -1.43 -10.20
N ALA A 56 -4.71 -0.85 -9.42
CA ALA A 56 -3.28 -0.93 -9.67
C ALA A 56 -2.72 -2.34 -9.54
N SER A 57 -3.30 -3.19 -8.69
CA SER A 57 -2.87 -4.58 -8.52
C SER A 57 -3.03 -5.45 -9.76
N LEU A 58 -3.90 -5.05 -10.69
CA LEU A 58 -4.10 -5.74 -11.97
C LEU A 58 -3.00 -5.42 -13.00
N CYS A 59 -2.18 -4.39 -12.75
CA CYS A 59 -1.08 -4.05 -13.64
C CYS A 59 0.03 -5.10 -13.58
N GLU A 60 0.64 -5.40 -14.73
CA GLU A 60 1.79 -6.27 -14.84
C GLU A 60 3.08 -5.49 -14.57
N PHE A 61 3.91 -5.95 -13.64
CA PHE A 61 5.27 -5.48 -13.53
C PHE A 61 6.12 -6.11 -14.61
N ARG A 62 6.73 -5.28 -15.46
CA ARG A 62 7.58 -5.72 -16.55
C ARG A 62 9.02 -5.75 -16.12
N THR A 63 9.69 -6.87 -16.34
CA THR A 63 11.12 -7.04 -16.07
C THR A 63 11.91 -7.02 -17.38
N TYR A 64 13.07 -6.37 -17.34
CA TYR A 64 13.96 -6.23 -18.49
C TYR A 64 15.35 -6.72 -18.12
N GLN A 65 15.99 -7.41 -19.06
CA GLN A 65 17.38 -7.81 -19.00
C GLN A 65 18.06 -7.39 -20.29
N ASN A 66 19.08 -6.53 -20.22
CA ASN A 66 19.74 -5.97 -21.40
C ASN A 66 18.74 -5.41 -22.43
N ASP A 67 17.84 -4.53 -21.96
CA ASP A 67 16.75 -3.89 -22.72
C ASP A 67 15.74 -4.84 -23.37
N THR A 68 15.86 -6.14 -23.15
CA THR A 68 14.91 -7.13 -23.61
C THR A 68 13.93 -7.50 -22.52
N ARG A 69 12.62 -7.43 -22.81
CA ARG A 69 11.58 -7.86 -21.89
C ARG A 69 11.70 -9.36 -21.63
N THR A 70 11.82 -9.73 -20.36
CA THR A 70 11.91 -11.13 -19.94
C THR A 70 10.78 -11.50 -18.98
N ARG A 71 10.36 -12.75 -19.03
CA ARG A 71 9.47 -13.35 -18.03
C ARG A 71 10.24 -14.42 -17.25
N ALA A 72 11.34 -13.98 -16.62
CA ALA A 72 12.20 -14.83 -15.80
C ALA A 72 11.69 -14.91 -14.35
N LYS A 73 12.54 -15.41 -13.44
CA LYS A 73 12.24 -15.60 -12.02
C LYS A 73 11.70 -14.34 -11.34
N ASP A 74 12.29 -13.18 -11.65
CA ASP A 74 11.88 -11.90 -11.05
C ASP A 74 10.46 -11.51 -11.50
N TRP A 75 10.16 -11.69 -12.80
CA TRP A 75 8.80 -11.45 -13.30
C TRP A 75 7.77 -12.33 -12.59
N TYR A 76 8.11 -13.62 -12.38
CA TYR A 76 7.24 -14.57 -11.69
C TYR A 76 7.02 -14.15 -10.23
N ALA A 77 8.09 -13.79 -9.52
CA ALA A 77 8.03 -13.33 -8.15
C ALA A 77 7.15 -12.08 -7.98
N TRP A 78 7.23 -11.11 -8.90
CA TRP A 78 6.41 -9.90 -8.81
C TRP A 78 4.95 -10.06 -9.23
N ASN A 79 4.65 -10.97 -10.17
CA ASN A 79 3.32 -11.01 -10.77
C ASN A 79 2.49 -12.23 -10.39
N VAL A 80 3.13 -13.32 -10.00
CA VAL A 80 2.43 -14.60 -9.76
C VAL A 80 2.54 -15.03 -8.29
N GLU A 81 3.76 -15.26 -7.82
CA GLU A 81 4.01 -15.82 -6.49
C GLU A 81 5.19 -15.10 -5.82
N PRO A 82 4.94 -13.98 -5.14
CA PRO A 82 5.97 -13.24 -4.42
C PRO A 82 6.53 -14.03 -3.23
N ASN A 83 5.70 -14.77 -2.53
CA ASN A 83 6.07 -15.63 -1.41
C ASN A 83 5.02 -16.74 -1.22
N GLN A 84 5.28 -17.67 -0.31
CA GLN A 84 4.42 -18.83 -0.05
C GLN A 84 3.02 -18.51 0.46
N ASN A 85 2.79 -17.29 0.98
CA ASN A 85 1.55 -16.92 1.66
C ASN A 85 0.69 -15.95 0.85
N GLN A 86 1.21 -15.42 -0.28
CA GLN A 86 0.54 -14.36 -1.04
C GLN A 86 0.69 -14.60 -2.53
N ASN A 87 -0.37 -14.37 -3.27
CA ASN A 87 -0.31 -14.27 -4.74
C ASN A 87 0.10 -12.86 -5.20
N GLY A 88 0.50 -12.73 -6.47
CA GLY A 88 1.00 -11.47 -7.01
C GLY A 88 -0.02 -10.33 -6.98
N THR A 89 -1.31 -10.61 -7.09
CA THR A 89 -2.37 -9.58 -7.04
C THR A 89 -2.55 -9.04 -5.62
N GLU A 90 -2.61 -9.92 -4.62
CA GLU A 90 -2.67 -9.54 -3.21
C GLU A 90 -1.46 -8.72 -2.78
N PHE A 91 -0.28 -9.20 -3.15
CA PHE A 91 0.97 -8.52 -2.82
C PHE A 91 1.02 -7.10 -3.40
N LYS A 92 0.67 -6.94 -4.68
CA LYS A 92 0.63 -5.64 -5.35
C LYS A 92 -0.43 -4.72 -4.72
N ARG A 93 -1.61 -5.25 -4.39
CA ARG A 93 -2.66 -4.47 -3.71
C ARG A 93 -2.16 -3.92 -2.38
N LEU A 94 -1.51 -4.74 -1.55
CA LEU A 94 -0.93 -4.31 -0.28
C LEU A 94 0.19 -3.29 -0.48
N LEU A 95 1.07 -3.51 -1.47
CA LEU A 95 2.12 -2.57 -1.82
C LEU A 95 1.56 -1.19 -2.19
N PHE A 96 0.58 -1.13 -3.08
CA PHE A 96 -0.03 0.13 -3.51
C PHE A 96 -0.84 0.79 -2.39
N ALA A 97 -1.59 0.02 -1.60
CA ALA A 97 -2.32 0.56 -0.46
C ALA A 97 -1.36 1.21 0.55
N ARG A 98 -0.22 0.56 0.82
CA ARG A 98 0.79 1.11 1.71
C ARG A 98 1.44 2.36 1.14
N LEU A 99 1.81 2.33 -0.13
CA LEU A 99 2.41 3.46 -0.82
C LEU A 99 1.49 4.70 -0.82
N LEU A 100 0.20 4.52 -1.04
CA LEU A 100 -0.79 5.59 -0.99
C LEU A 100 -1.03 6.12 0.43
N ARG A 101 -0.99 5.24 1.44
CA ARG A 101 -1.26 5.61 2.83
C ARG A 101 -0.08 6.32 3.49
N TYR A 102 1.15 5.85 3.25
CA TYR A 102 2.35 6.30 3.94
C TYR A 102 3.32 7.08 3.05
N ASN A 103 2.97 7.27 1.77
CA ASN A 103 3.83 7.91 0.75
C ASN A 103 5.12 7.13 0.44
N GLU A 104 5.35 6.02 1.12
CA GLU A 104 6.52 5.16 0.91
C GLU A 104 6.19 3.69 1.22
N ALA A 105 6.90 2.80 0.55
CA ALA A 105 6.82 1.36 0.77
C ALA A 105 8.18 0.72 0.52
N LEU A 106 8.51 -0.30 1.29
CA LEU A 106 9.73 -1.09 1.16
C LEU A 106 9.38 -2.54 0.91
N VAL A 107 9.89 -3.08 -0.18
CA VAL A 107 9.87 -4.53 -0.46
C VAL A 107 11.29 -5.05 -0.34
N PHE A 108 11.49 -6.11 0.41
CA PHE A 108 12.79 -6.75 0.51
C PHE A 108 12.76 -8.16 -0.05
N GLN A 109 13.88 -8.57 -0.62
CA GLN A 109 14.05 -9.87 -1.21
C GLN A 109 14.90 -10.78 -0.31
N ARG A 110 14.40 -11.97 -0.02
CA ARG A 110 15.17 -13.00 0.67
C ARG A 110 16.08 -13.74 -0.30
N ARG A 111 17.04 -14.49 0.27
CA ARG A 111 18.02 -15.28 -0.51
C ARG A 111 17.38 -16.32 -1.44
N ASP A 112 16.20 -16.83 -1.10
CA ASP A 112 15.42 -17.76 -1.93
C ASP A 112 14.73 -17.07 -3.12
N GLY A 113 14.74 -15.73 -3.14
CA GLY A 113 14.11 -14.89 -4.16
C GLY A 113 12.69 -14.45 -3.80
N SER A 114 12.15 -14.87 -2.65
CA SER A 114 10.84 -14.46 -2.17
C SER A 114 10.81 -12.98 -1.80
N LEU A 115 9.70 -12.31 -2.12
CA LEU A 115 9.47 -10.90 -1.85
C LEU A 115 8.56 -10.70 -0.65
N TYR A 116 8.92 -9.79 0.22
CA TYR A 116 8.13 -9.44 1.40
C TYR A 116 7.97 -7.92 1.49
N LEU A 117 6.77 -7.49 1.85
CA LEU A 117 6.48 -6.09 2.14
C LEU A 117 6.81 -5.81 3.61
N ALA A 118 7.58 -4.74 3.86
CA ALA A 118 7.92 -4.32 5.21
C ALA A 118 6.76 -3.56 5.86
N ASP A 119 6.42 -3.89 7.10
CA ASP A 119 5.43 -3.15 7.90
C ASP A 119 6.01 -1.90 8.52
N THR A 120 7.23 -1.98 8.99
CA THR A 120 8.00 -0.85 9.50
C THR A 120 9.41 -0.89 8.96
N PHE A 121 10.01 0.25 8.77
CA PHE A 121 11.42 0.39 8.45
C PHE A 121 11.91 1.81 8.74
N ALA A 122 13.19 1.96 8.96
CA ALA A 122 13.87 3.26 9.01
C ALA A 122 14.93 3.29 7.90
N ARG A 123 14.84 4.30 7.03
CA ARG A 123 15.81 4.53 5.96
C ARG A 123 16.91 5.46 6.44
N ASN A 124 18.14 4.96 6.43
CA ASN A 124 19.34 5.75 6.75
C ASN A 124 20.01 6.19 5.45
N THR A 125 20.09 7.50 5.27
CA THR A 125 20.71 8.10 4.09
C THR A 125 22.09 8.64 4.44
N TYR A 126 23.05 8.44 3.56
CA TYR A 126 24.43 8.87 3.74
C TYR A 126 24.89 9.67 2.53
N ALA A 127 25.81 10.64 2.74
CA ALA A 127 26.32 11.48 1.67
C ALA A 127 27.20 10.70 0.65
N PHE A 128 27.92 9.67 1.10
CA PHE A 128 28.91 8.96 0.29
C PHE A 128 28.80 7.43 0.37
N ARG A 129 27.68 6.91 0.86
CA ARG A 129 27.43 5.46 0.96
C ARG A 129 26.01 5.15 0.48
N PRO A 130 25.77 3.92 -0.01
CA PRO A 130 24.42 3.46 -0.28
C PRO A 130 23.51 3.58 0.96
N CYS A 131 22.23 3.76 0.72
CA CYS A 131 21.24 3.78 1.80
C CYS A 131 21.19 2.42 2.50
N THR A 132 20.87 2.44 3.79
CA THR A 132 20.63 1.22 4.55
C THR A 132 19.26 1.29 5.22
N TYR A 133 18.67 0.14 5.50
CA TYR A 133 17.34 0.01 6.09
C TYR A 133 17.42 -0.80 7.37
N THR A 134 16.95 -0.21 8.48
CA THR A 134 16.97 -0.81 9.81
C THR A 134 15.57 -0.86 10.40
N GLY A 135 15.37 -1.64 11.47
CA GLY A 135 14.06 -1.76 12.11
C GLY A 135 12.98 -2.33 11.19
N VAL A 136 13.39 -3.14 10.21
CA VAL A 136 12.47 -3.74 9.25
C VAL A 136 11.67 -4.83 9.92
N SER A 137 10.33 -4.74 9.84
CA SER A 137 9.44 -5.81 10.28
C SER A 137 8.48 -6.21 9.17
N THR A 138 8.00 -7.44 9.19
CA THR A 138 6.95 -7.96 8.31
C THR A 138 6.09 -8.96 9.06
N ASN A 139 4.76 -8.81 8.99
CA ASN A 139 3.79 -9.67 9.70
C ASN A 139 4.11 -9.83 11.20
N GLY A 140 4.54 -8.74 11.86
CA GLY A 140 4.91 -8.74 13.28
C GLY A 140 6.29 -9.35 13.59
N LEU A 141 7.01 -9.85 12.60
CA LEU A 141 8.36 -10.38 12.75
C LEU A 141 9.40 -9.31 12.41
N ALA A 142 10.21 -8.89 13.39
CA ALA A 142 11.29 -7.96 13.18
C ALA A 142 12.55 -8.65 12.68
N LEU A 143 13.21 -8.04 11.66
CA LEU A 143 14.52 -8.50 11.20
C LEU A 143 15.61 -7.97 12.13
N SER A 144 16.50 -8.86 12.57
CA SER A 144 17.62 -8.53 13.48
C SER A 144 18.85 -7.94 12.75
N TYR A 145 18.78 -7.77 11.42
CA TYR A 145 19.89 -7.32 10.59
C TYR A 145 19.48 -6.13 9.72
N THR A 146 20.47 -5.35 9.30
CA THR A 146 20.31 -4.23 8.39
C THR A 146 20.23 -4.73 6.95
N LEU A 147 19.26 -4.22 6.20
CA LEU A 147 19.17 -4.47 4.76
C LEU A 147 19.97 -3.40 3.99
N LEU A 148 20.63 -3.84 2.92
CA LEU A 148 21.34 -2.99 2.00
C LEU A 148 20.45 -2.60 0.80
N GLU A 149 20.84 -1.59 0.06
CA GLU A 149 20.08 -1.06 -1.06
C GLU A 149 19.88 -2.08 -2.20
N ASP A 150 20.82 -2.99 -2.40
CA ASP A 150 20.76 -4.09 -3.38
C ASP A 150 19.81 -5.24 -2.99
N GLN A 151 19.34 -5.27 -1.74
CA GLN A 151 18.45 -6.29 -1.21
C GLN A 151 16.99 -5.82 -1.14
N VAL A 152 16.72 -4.58 -1.54
CA VAL A 152 15.40 -3.96 -1.35
C VAL A 152 14.94 -3.22 -2.59
N TYR A 153 13.62 -3.08 -2.70
CA TYR A 153 12.96 -2.18 -3.64
C TYR A 153 12.25 -1.10 -2.83
N TYR A 154 12.76 0.11 -2.88
CA TYR A 154 12.18 1.25 -2.18
C TYR A 154 11.32 2.07 -3.13
N PHE A 155 10.06 2.22 -2.79
CA PHE A 155 9.07 3.01 -3.52
C PHE A 155 8.74 4.26 -2.72
N ARG A 156 8.65 5.39 -3.41
CA ARG A 156 8.21 6.66 -2.84
C ARG A 156 7.40 7.42 -3.87
N LEU A 157 6.27 7.98 -3.47
CA LEU A 157 5.54 8.93 -4.30
C LEU A 157 6.32 10.24 -4.31
N ALA A 158 6.46 10.84 -5.50
CA ALA A 158 7.02 12.17 -5.62
C ALA A 158 6.03 13.18 -5.01
N ASN A 159 6.55 14.08 -4.19
CA ASN A 159 5.78 15.23 -3.70
C ASN A 159 5.83 16.34 -4.74
#